data_b604f2816264941b53b047de4c6f83b8
#
_entry.id   b604f2816264941b53b047de4c6f83b8
#
_cell.length_a   1.000
_cell.length_b   1.000
_cell.length_c   1.000
_cell.angle_alpha   90.00
_cell.angle_beta   90.00
_cell.angle_gamma   90.00
#
_symmetry.space_group_name_H-M   'P 1'
#
loop_
_entity.id
_entity.type
_entity.pdbx_description
1 polymer ?
#
loop_
_entity_poly.entity_id
_entity_poly.type
_entity_poly.pdbx_seq_one_letter_code
_entity_poly.pdbx_strand_id
1 'polypeptide(L)'
;MEYRLWTLADQQRVKPISDNNIDKFTQLQLEVEYNDIVQYLGAEFYQELKRNLANYTDLMNGGTYLCNGVAYEFAGLKTMFCYLLYARYVRDSYIQDTFNGMVRHSGDSFTPLSSNELINQENRYKQIAGSIWDECLGYLRTLNLPYFPRPETRGLKIQAL
;
A
#
# COMPACT_ATOMS: atom_id res chain seq x y z
N MET A 1 -7.68 -0.37 -21.99
CA MET A 1 -8.08 -0.80 -20.63
C MET A 1 -6.95 -0.48 -19.69
N GLU A 2 -7.19 0.33 -18.69
CA GLU A 2 -6.19 0.63 -17.68
C GLU A 2 -6.13 -0.55 -16.71
N TYR A 3 -5.07 -1.34 -16.75
CA TYR A 3 -4.89 -2.49 -15.86
C TYR A 3 -4.64 -1.98 -14.45
N ARG A 4 -5.60 -2.17 -13.58
CA ARG A 4 -5.49 -1.87 -12.15
C ARG A 4 -4.91 -3.06 -11.41
N LEU A 5 -3.96 -2.82 -10.52
CA LEU A 5 -3.31 -3.87 -9.73
C LEU A 5 -4.24 -4.51 -8.68
N TRP A 6 -5.23 -3.75 -8.18
CA TRP A 6 -6.28 -4.25 -7.29
C TRP A 6 -7.58 -3.49 -7.52
N THR A 7 -8.67 -3.99 -6.98
CA THR A 7 -10.03 -3.47 -7.18
C THR A 7 -10.58 -2.86 -5.89
N LEU A 8 -11.69 -2.10 -6.01
CA LEU A 8 -12.45 -1.65 -4.85
C LEU A 8 -12.94 -2.83 -3.98
N ALA A 9 -13.33 -3.97 -4.61
CA ALA A 9 -13.72 -5.16 -3.87
C ALA A 9 -12.57 -5.74 -3.05
N ASP A 10 -11.33 -5.74 -3.56
CA ASP A 10 -10.15 -6.11 -2.78
C ASP A 10 -9.96 -5.16 -1.59
N GLN A 11 -10.12 -3.86 -1.81
CA GLN A 11 -10.02 -2.84 -0.76
C GLN A 11 -11.05 -3.04 0.33
N GLN A 12 -12.32 -3.23 -0.03
CA GLN A 12 -13.41 -3.43 0.93
C GLN A 12 -13.25 -4.72 1.74
N ARG A 13 -12.66 -5.75 1.14
CA ARG A 13 -12.39 -7.02 1.82
C ARG A 13 -11.27 -6.90 2.86
N VAL A 14 -10.17 -6.21 2.52
CA VAL A 14 -8.96 -6.11 3.37
C VAL A 14 -9.09 -5.01 4.40
N LYS A 15 -9.41 -3.81 3.94
CA LYS A 15 -9.55 -2.62 4.79
C LYS A 15 -10.59 -1.69 4.19
N PRO A 16 -11.86 -1.80 4.62
CA PRO A 16 -12.95 -1.05 4.03
C PRO A 16 -12.78 0.47 4.20
N ILE A 17 -13.12 1.21 3.16
CA ILE A 17 -13.29 2.66 3.18
C ILE A 17 -14.77 3.00 3.25
N SER A 18 -15.13 4.15 3.80
CA SER A 18 -16.51 4.60 3.91
C SER A 18 -17.17 4.76 2.55
N ASP A 19 -18.43 4.35 2.42
CA ASP A 19 -19.24 4.47 1.20
C ASP A 19 -19.28 5.91 0.67
N ASN A 20 -19.28 6.90 1.55
CA ASN A 20 -19.25 8.32 1.19
C ASN A 20 -17.95 8.76 0.49
N ASN A 21 -16.92 7.93 0.49
CA ASN A 21 -15.61 8.23 -0.08
C ASN A 21 -15.19 7.26 -1.20
N ILE A 22 -16.11 6.41 -1.69
CA ILE A 22 -15.83 5.47 -2.78
C ILE A 22 -15.36 6.20 -4.04
N ASP A 23 -15.93 7.35 -4.34
CA ASP A 23 -15.55 8.16 -5.51
C ASP A 23 -14.07 8.59 -5.49
N LYS A 24 -13.50 8.74 -4.29
CA LYS A 24 -12.07 9.06 -4.11
C LYS A 24 -11.15 7.86 -4.30
N PHE A 25 -11.69 6.64 -4.32
CA PHE A 25 -10.88 5.41 -4.42
C PHE A 25 -9.94 5.42 -5.62
N THR A 26 -10.46 5.75 -6.79
CA THR A 26 -9.68 5.78 -8.03
C THR A 26 -8.53 6.78 -7.96
N GLN A 27 -8.77 7.96 -7.42
CA GLN A 27 -7.73 8.98 -7.25
C GLN A 27 -6.66 8.50 -6.25
N LEU A 28 -7.06 8.04 -5.07
CA LEU A 28 -6.16 7.51 -4.06
C LEU A 28 -5.35 6.32 -4.58
N GLN A 29 -5.98 5.45 -5.39
CA GLN A 29 -5.31 4.33 -6.02
C GLN A 29 -4.17 4.77 -6.94
N LEU A 30 -4.41 5.77 -7.78
CA LEU A 30 -3.37 6.35 -8.64
C LEU A 30 -2.23 6.96 -7.84
N GLU A 31 -2.55 7.71 -6.79
CA GLU A 31 -1.53 8.32 -5.93
C GLU A 31 -0.66 7.28 -5.22
N VAL A 32 -1.27 6.19 -4.73
CA VAL A 32 -0.55 5.07 -4.12
C VAL A 32 0.32 4.34 -5.14
N GLU A 33 -0.20 4.09 -6.35
CA GLU A 33 0.58 3.46 -7.42
C GLU A 33 1.85 4.26 -7.74
N TYR A 34 1.72 5.57 -7.97
CA TYR A 34 2.85 6.41 -8.38
C TYR A 34 3.83 6.75 -7.25
N ASN A 35 3.32 6.96 -6.05
CA ASN A 35 4.16 7.48 -4.95
C ASN A 35 4.67 6.41 -3.99
N ASP A 36 3.89 5.34 -3.77
CA ASP A 36 4.24 4.34 -2.76
C ASP A 36 4.67 3.01 -3.40
N ILE A 37 3.84 2.43 -4.27
CA ILE A 37 4.08 1.08 -4.81
C ILE A 37 5.37 1.04 -5.62
N VAL A 38 5.61 2.04 -6.48
CA VAL A 38 6.84 2.11 -7.28
C VAL A 38 8.09 2.17 -6.41
N GLN A 39 8.01 2.81 -5.22
CA GLN A 39 9.14 2.86 -4.29
C GLN A 39 9.47 1.51 -3.66
N TYR A 40 8.45 0.66 -3.41
CA TYR A 40 8.66 -0.69 -2.89
C TYR A 40 9.15 -1.66 -3.96
N LEU A 41 8.50 -1.66 -5.12
CA LEU A 41 8.76 -2.62 -6.19
C LEU A 41 9.97 -2.25 -7.06
N GLY A 42 10.32 -0.97 -7.12
CA GLY A 42 11.19 -0.44 -8.17
C GLY A 42 10.45 -0.30 -9.50
N ALA A 43 10.88 0.64 -10.34
CA ALA A 43 10.19 0.98 -11.58
C ALA A 43 10.13 -0.20 -12.57
N GLU A 44 11.21 -0.98 -12.68
CA GLU A 44 11.30 -2.11 -13.62
C GLU A 44 10.33 -3.23 -13.25
N PHE A 45 10.34 -3.67 -11.99
CA PHE A 45 9.44 -4.74 -11.54
C PHE A 45 7.98 -4.29 -11.53
N TYR A 46 7.70 -3.02 -11.19
CA TYR A 46 6.36 -2.46 -11.29
C TYR A 46 5.81 -2.52 -12.72
N GLN A 47 6.62 -2.17 -13.73
CA GLN A 47 6.22 -2.25 -15.13
C GLN A 47 6.04 -3.71 -15.59
N GLU A 48 6.91 -4.61 -15.16
CA GLU A 48 6.80 -6.03 -15.43
C GLU A 48 5.50 -6.61 -14.84
N LEU A 49 5.20 -6.28 -13.58
CA LEU A 49 3.98 -6.70 -12.89
C LEU A 49 2.71 -6.22 -13.64
N LYS A 50 2.71 -4.96 -14.10
CA LYS A 50 1.57 -4.42 -14.87
C LYS A 50 1.38 -5.09 -16.22
N ARG A 51 2.46 -5.46 -16.91
CA ARG A 51 2.38 -6.11 -18.23
C ARG A 51 1.96 -7.56 -18.15
N ASN A 52 2.42 -8.26 -17.12
CA ASN A 52 2.34 -9.71 -17.01
C ASN A 52 1.65 -10.16 -15.70
N LEU A 53 0.61 -9.44 -15.28
CA LEU A 53 -0.07 -9.63 -13.99
C LEU A 53 -0.53 -11.09 -13.77
N ALA A 54 -0.92 -11.78 -14.84
CA ALA A 54 -1.36 -13.17 -14.78
C ALA A 54 -0.25 -14.13 -14.31
N ASN A 55 1.02 -13.80 -14.54
CA ASN A 55 2.17 -14.63 -14.12
C ASN A 55 2.47 -14.46 -12.62
N TYR A 56 1.91 -13.47 -11.97
CA TYR A 56 2.15 -13.10 -10.57
C TYR A 56 0.92 -13.27 -9.69
N THR A 57 0.00 -14.15 -10.08
CA THR A 57 -1.28 -14.35 -9.37
C THR A 57 -1.06 -14.72 -7.89
N ASP A 58 -0.13 -15.63 -7.61
CA ASP A 58 0.17 -16.04 -6.24
C ASP A 58 0.80 -14.90 -5.44
N LEU A 59 1.76 -14.17 -6.03
CA LEU A 59 2.35 -12.99 -5.42
C LEU A 59 1.30 -11.91 -5.09
N MET A 60 0.34 -11.73 -5.99
CA MET A 60 -0.73 -10.74 -5.80
C MET A 60 -1.72 -11.11 -4.70
N ASN A 61 -2.12 -12.39 -4.66
CA ASN A 61 -3.19 -12.84 -3.77
C ASN A 61 -2.68 -13.37 -2.42
N GLY A 62 -1.38 -13.68 -2.33
CA GLY A 62 -0.79 -14.35 -1.18
C GLY A 62 -0.97 -15.88 -1.23
N GLY A 63 -0.34 -16.55 -0.30
CA GLY A 63 -0.36 -18.00 -0.22
C GLY A 63 0.72 -18.54 0.70
N THR A 64 1.18 -19.76 0.41
CA THR A 64 2.23 -20.44 1.17
C THR A 64 3.39 -20.79 0.25
N TYR A 65 4.60 -20.61 0.72
CA TYR A 65 5.82 -21.06 0.01
C TYR A 65 6.75 -21.84 0.94
N LEU A 66 7.62 -22.66 0.34
CA LEU A 66 8.61 -23.43 1.07
C LEU A 66 9.98 -22.74 0.97
N CYS A 67 10.63 -22.55 2.10
CA CYS A 67 12.02 -22.13 2.17
C CYS A 67 12.78 -23.00 3.15
N ASN A 68 13.84 -23.67 2.68
CA ASN A 68 14.64 -24.62 3.46
C ASN A 68 13.80 -25.71 4.16
N GLY A 69 12.74 -26.19 3.50
CA GLY A 69 11.86 -27.23 4.04
C GLY A 69 10.81 -26.72 5.06
N VAL A 70 10.78 -25.41 5.35
CA VAL A 70 9.77 -24.79 6.23
C VAL A 70 8.73 -24.07 5.38
N ALA A 71 7.46 -24.26 5.71
CA ALA A 71 6.35 -23.54 5.07
C ALA A 71 6.16 -22.15 5.71
N TYR A 72 6.09 -21.14 4.85
CA TYR A 72 5.82 -19.75 5.23
C TYR A 72 4.57 -19.27 4.53
N GLU A 73 3.73 -18.55 5.25
CA GLU A 73 2.57 -17.86 4.69
C GLU A 73 2.92 -16.40 4.38
N PHE A 74 2.26 -15.83 3.39
CA PHE A 74 2.38 -14.41 3.05
C PHE A 74 1.04 -13.86 2.54
N ALA A 75 0.76 -12.61 2.87
CA ALA A 75 -0.55 -12.00 2.64
C ALA A 75 -0.79 -11.50 1.20
N GLY A 76 0.27 -11.40 0.40
CA GLY A 76 0.22 -10.95 -0.99
C GLY A 76 0.21 -9.43 -1.19
N LEU A 77 0.63 -9.01 -2.40
CA LEU A 77 0.78 -7.59 -2.74
C LEU A 77 -0.53 -6.81 -2.71
N LYS A 78 -1.67 -7.42 -3.06
CA LYS A 78 -2.96 -6.73 -2.99
C LYS A 78 -3.28 -6.28 -1.57
N THR A 79 -2.99 -7.11 -0.58
CA THR A 79 -3.17 -6.77 0.84
C THR A 79 -2.30 -5.59 1.23
N MET A 80 -1.03 -5.60 0.83
CA MET A 80 -0.11 -4.48 1.03
C MET A 80 -0.65 -3.18 0.41
N PHE A 81 -1.11 -3.24 -0.85
CA PHE A 81 -1.63 -2.07 -1.56
C PHE A 81 -2.88 -1.49 -0.88
N CYS A 82 -3.76 -2.36 -0.38
CA CYS A 82 -4.93 -1.94 0.38
C CYS A 82 -4.56 -1.19 1.67
N TYR A 83 -3.51 -1.62 2.38
CA TYR A 83 -3.03 -0.89 3.57
C TYR A 83 -2.35 0.43 3.23
N LEU A 84 -1.60 0.52 2.13
CA LEU A 84 -1.01 1.78 1.64
C LEU A 84 -2.11 2.79 1.26
N LEU A 85 -3.15 2.34 0.53
CA LEU A 85 -4.28 3.18 0.19
C LEU A 85 -5.01 3.66 1.45
N TYR A 86 -5.24 2.76 2.40
CA TYR A 86 -5.92 3.12 3.63
C TYR A 86 -5.12 4.12 4.48
N ALA A 87 -3.79 4.04 4.47
CA ALA A 87 -2.93 5.01 5.12
C ALA A 87 -3.15 6.43 4.57
N ARG A 88 -3.22 6.57 3.23
CA ARG A 88 -3.55 7.85 2.58
C ARG A 88 -4.99 8.27 2.84
N TYR A 89 -5.93 7.34 2.74
CA TYR A 89 -7.34 7.60 3.02
C TYR A 89 -7.54 8.21 4.42
N VAL A 90 -6.90 7.68 5.44
CA VAL A 90 -6.98 8.21 6.81
C VAL A 90 -6.48 9.65 6.86
N ARG A 91 -5.38 9.96 6.17
CA ARG A 91 -4.83 11.30 6.08
C ARG A 91 -5.78 12.28 5.36
N ASP A 92 -6.30 11.85 4.20
CA ASP A 92 -7.08 12.72 3.32
C ASP A 92 -8.54 12.86 3.78
N SER A 93 -9.07 11.87 4.53
CA SER A 93 -10.44 11.93 5.05
C SER A 93 -10.65 13.07 6.06
N TYR A 94 -9.58 13.59 6.61
CA TYR A 94 -9.61 14.69 7.58
C TYR A 94 -9.55 16.09 6.92
N ILE A 95 -9.13 16.14 5.66
CA ILE A 95 -8.95 17.39 4.92
C ILE A 95 -10.06 17.47 3.87
N GLN A 96 -10.91 18.50 3.96
CA GLN A 96 -11.89 18.83 2.93
C GLN A 96 -11.43 20.05 2.17
N ASP A 97 -11.42 19.95 0.84
CA ASP A 97 -11.26 21.11 -0.04
C ASP A 97 -12.62 21.81 -0.16
N THR A 98 -12.66 23.07 0.20
CA THR A 98 -13.86 23.91 0.14
C THR A 98 -13.56 25.14 -0.67
N PHE A 99 -14.63 25.88 -1.05
CA PHE A 99 -14.50 27.16 -1.75
C PHE A 99 -13.58 28.17 -1.02
N ASN A 100 -13.46 28.06 0.29
CA ASN A 100 -12.59 28.90 1.13
C ASN A 100 -11.22 28.28 1.41
N GLY A 101 -10.84 27.21 0.68
CA GLY A 101 -9.58 26.49 0.85
C GLY A 101 -9.74 25.19 1.64
N MET A 102 -8.61 24.57 1.98
CA MET A 102 -8.59 23.30 2.71
C MET A 102 -8.97 23.52 4.18
N VAL A 103 -10.04 22.88 4.62
CA VAL A 103 -10.54 22.95 5.99
C VAL A 103 -10.54 21.57 6.66
N ARG A 104 -10.41 21.57 7.97
CA ARG A 104 -10.60 20.37 8.78
C ARG A 104 -12.08 20.11 8.99
N HIS A 105 -12.49 18.84 8.87
CA HIS A 105 -13.85 18.47 9.24
C HIS A 105 -13.99 18.50 10.76
N SER A 106 -14.82 19.44 11.26
CA SER A 106 -15.23 19.50 12.66
C SER A 106 -16.74 19.38 12.72
N GLY A 107 -17.26 18.25 13.17
CA GLY A 107 -18.69 18.06 13.39
C GLY A 107 -19.03 18.27 14.86
N ASP A 108 -20.21 18.82 15.13
CA ASP A 108 -20.68 19.15 16.49
C ASP A 108 -20.85 17.93 17.42
N SER A 109 -20.77 16.70 16.88
CA SER A 109 -21.01 15.46 17.62
C SER A 109 -19.81 14.54 17.78
N PHE A 110 -18.65 14.86 17.18
CA PHE A 110 -17.45 14.01 17.22
C PHE A 110 -16.23 14.86 17.57
N THR A 111 -15.40 14.36 18.46
CA THR A 111 -14.08 14.96 18.71
C THR A 111 -13.15 14.58 17.55
N PRO A 112 -12.69 15.53 16.74
CA PRO A 112 -11.78 15.21 15.65
C PRO A 112 -10.46 14.72 16.21
N LEU A 113 -9.86 13.70 15.54
CA LEU A 113 -8.50 13.27 15.84
C LEU A 113 -7.53 14.45 15.68
N SER A 114 -6.57 14.53 16.56
CA SER A 114 -5.48 15.50 16.43
C SER A 114 -4.60 15.16 15.22
N SER A 115 -3.86 16.13 14.70
CA SER A 115 -2.92 15.90 13.60
C SER A 115 -1.88 14.81 13.93
N ASN A 116 -1.46 14.73 15.20
CA ASN A 116 -0.52 13.71 15.66
C ASN A 116 -1.14 12.31 15.66
N GLU A 117 -2.40 12.17 16.06
CA GLU A 117 -3.11 10.89 16.02
C GLU A 117 -3.30 10.39 14.59
N LEU A 118 -3.61 11.29 13.65
CA LEU A 118 -3.71 10.96 12.22
C LEU A 118 -2.38 10.50 11.65
N ILE A 119 -1.29 11.20 11.94
CA ILE A 119 0.07 10.82 11.52
C ILE A 119 0.44 9.44 12.12
N ASN A 120 0.11 9.20 13.37
CA ASN A 120 0.35 7.93 14.02
C ASN A 120 -0.45 6.79 13.36
N GLN A 121 -1.70 7.03 12.99
CA GLN A 121 -2.52 6.04 12.28
C GLN A 121 -1.97 5.78 10.86
N GLU A 122 -1.62 6.83 10.10
CA GLU A 122 -0.97 6.70 8.79
C GLU A 122 0.30 5.84 8.90
N ASN A 123 1.17 6.18 9.84
CA ASN A 123 2.43 5.45 10.04
C ASN A 123 2.19 3.99 10.44
N ARG A 124 1.20 3.72 11.29
CA ARG A 124 0.82 2.35 11.67
C ARG A 124 0.43 1.52 10.43
N TYR A 125 -0.40 2.05 9.54
CA TYR A 125 -0.81 1.32 8.34
C TYR A 125 0.34 1.17 7.34
N LYS A 126 1.24 2.14 7.22
CA LYS A 126 2.47 2.00 6.43
C LYS A 126 3.42 0.94 7.00
N GLN A 127 3.52 0.80 8.32
CA GLN A 127 4.29 -0.26 8.96
C GLN A 127 3.70 -1.64 8.67
N ILE A 128 2.38 -1.79 8.74
CA ILE A 128 1.71 -3.05 8.36
C ILE A 128 2.00 -3.39 6.90
N ALA A 129 1.88 -2.43 5.98
CA ALA A 129 2.22 -2.64 4.58
C ALA A 129 3.69 -3.03 4.38
N GLY A 130 4.60 -2.43 5.14
CA GLY A 130 6.03 -2.78 5.13
C GLY A 130 6.29 -4.22 5.60
N SER A 131 5.62 -4.67 6.67
CA SER A 131 5.73 -6.05 7.14
C SER A 131 5.22 -7.05 6.10
N ILE A 132 4.10 -6.76 5.45
CA ILE A 132 3.57 -7.59 4.35
C ILE A 132 4.54 -7.61 3.17
N TRP A 133 5.18 -6.48 2.86
CA TRP A 133 6.23 -6.43 1.84
C TRP A 133 7.40 -7.34 2.15
N ASP A 134 7.87 -7.38 3.40
CA ASP A 134 8.95 -8.26 3.81
C ASP A 134 8.58 -9.74 3.65
N GLU A 135 7.32 -10.13 3.93
CA GLU A 135 6.81 -11.47 3.65
C GLU A 135 6.81 -11.77 2.14
N CYS A 136 6.31 -10.83 1.31
CA CYS A 136 6.32 -10.96 -0.15
C CYS A 136 7.75 -11.07 -0.71
N LEU A 137 8.72 -10.35 -0.14
CA LEU A 137 10.13 -10.47 -0.50
C LEU A 137 10.68 -11.87 -0.21
N GLY A 138 10.25 -12.50 0.88
CA GLY A 138 10.58 -13.88 1.18
C GLY A 138 10.15 -14.83 0.05
N TYR A 139 8.89 -14.70 -0.39
CA TYR A 139 8.37 -15.45 -1.53
C TYR A 139 9.10 -15.13 -2.84
N LEU A 140 9.29 -13.86 -3.16
CA LEU A 140 9.98 -13.41 -4.37
C LEU A 140 11.39 -13.98 -4.49
N ARG A 141 12.12 -14.14 -3.38
CA ARG A 141 13.46 -14.75 -3.37
C ARG A 141 13.44 -16.20 -3.82
N THR A 142 12.31 -16.90 -3.70
CA THR A 142 12.18 -18.29 -4.17
C THR A 142 11.96 -18.40 -5.68
N LEU A 143 11.54 -17.31 -6.34
CA LEU A 143 11.13 -17.32 -7.75
C LEU A 143 12.28 -17.16 -8.76
N ASN A 144 13.51 -16.88 -8.32
CA ASN A 144 14.67 -16.66 -9.21
C ASN A 144 14.37 -15.69 -10.37
N LEU A 145 13.67 -14.59 -10.12
CA LEU A 145 13.25 -13.64 -11.14
C LEU A 145 14.45 -12.85 -11.67
N PRO A 146 14.53 -12.59 -13.00
CA PRO A 146 15.59 -11.78 -13.60
C PRO A 146 15.53 -10.30 -13.17
N TYR A 147 14.39 -9.84 -12.72
CA TYR A 147 14.09 -8.46 -12.30
C TYR A 147 13.78 -8.38 -10.81
N PHE A 148 14.63 -8.96 -9.99
CA PHE A 148 14.43 -8.82 -8.55
C PHE A 148 14.67 -7.35 -8.15
N PRO A 149 13.74 -6.69 -7.45
CA PRO A 149 14.04 -5.42 -6.85
C PRO A 149 15.20 -5.64 -5.87
N ARG A 150 16.41 -5.25 -6.26
CA ARG A 150 17.50 -5.15 -5.29
C ARG A 150 16.99 -4.15 -4.26
N PRO A 151 16.96 -4.49 -2.98
CA PRO A 151 16.71 -3.49 -1.98
C PRO A 151 17.79 -2.43 -2.23
N GLU A 152 17.42 -1.32 -2.83
CA GLU A 152 18.25 -0.15 -2.72
C GLU A 152 18.38 0.03 -1.22
N THR A 153 19.59 -0.20 -0.75
CA THR A 153 19.95 0.11 0.63
C THR A 153 19.50 1.54 0.83
N ARG A 154 18.33 1.73 1.43
CA ARG A 154 17.93 3.02 1.97
C ARG A 154 18.99 3.31 3.02
N GLY A 155 20.08 3.93 2.57
CA GLY A 155 21.10 4.43 3.45
C GLY A 155 20.40 5.38 4.38
N LEU A 156 20.14 4.91 5.60
CA LEU A 156 19.97 5.77 6.75
C LEU A 156 21.25 6.63 6.79
N LYS A 157 21.19 7.80 6.12
CA LYS A 157 22.13 8.87 6.42
C LYS A 157 21.77 9.33 7.82
N ILE A 158 22.33 8.62 8.81
CA ILE A 158 22.49 9.17 10.14
C ILE A 158 23.48 10.32 9.93
N GLN A 159 22.98 11.54 9.76
CA GLN A 159 23.79 12.71 9.97
C GLN A 159 24.12 12.71 11.46
N ALA A 160 25.33 12.26 11.79
CA ALA A 160 25.92 12.56 13.08
C ALA A 160 26.05 14.09 13.19
N LEU A 161 25.37 14.66 14.16
CA LEU A 161 25.59 16.01 14.66
C LEU A 161 26.87 16.02 15.48
#